data_7bade3509ea3122b14bbfad21d6b6dbf
#
_entry.id   7bade3509ea3122b14bbfad21d6b6dbf
#
_cell.length_a   1.000
_cell.length_b   1.000
_cell.length_c   1.000
_cell.angle_alpha   90.00
_cell.angle_beta   90.00
_cell.angle_gamma   90.00
#
_symmetry.space_group_name_H-M   'P 1'
#
loop_
_entity.id
_entity.type
_entity.pdbx_description
1 polymer ?
#
loop_
_entity_poly.entity_id
_entity_poly.type
_entity_poly.pdbx_seq_one_letter_code
_entity_poly.pdbx_strand_id
1 'polypeptide(L)'
;MNYHVVFDALQTGSQLAICLFIPLFLLVPGAVGWALKRSHDPHSALKGKVFLFISIASFGVSLVVATISLVEYHQMKLALAEGDYQVTEGIVKEFVPMPPSGHPVENFRAGGASFHYGSGWDSVVFNSAWNRGYIHNGAQVRITHRGVDILRVEVK
;
A
#
# COMPACT_ATOMS: atom_id res chain seq x y z
N MET A 1 27.15 -12.74 -12.14
CA MET A 1 25.78 -12.25 -12.41
C MET A 1 25.32 -11.50 -11.16
N ASN A 2 24.93 -10.24 -11.29
CA ASN A 2 24.60 -9.39 -10.16
C ASN A 2 23.10 -9.35 -9.96
N TYR A 3 22.65 -9.31 -8.70
CA TYR A 3 21.27 -9.01 -8.34
C TYR A 3 20.93 -7.56 -8.68
N HIS A 4 19.72 -7.30 -9.16
CA HIS A 4 19.20 -5.95 -9.34
C HIS A 4 17.95 -5.76 -8.49
N VAL A 5 17.81 -4.59 -7.89
CA VAL A 5 16.68 -4.25 -7.03
C VAL A 5 15.47 -3.99 -7.90
N VAL A 6 14.39 -4.72 -7.67
CA VAL A 6 13.10 -4.52 -8.33
C VAL A 6 12.07 -3.84 -7.43
N PHE A 7 12.27 -3.97 -6.12
CA PHE A 7 11.47 -3.30 -5.12
C PHE A 7 12.31 -2.96 -3.90
N ASP A 8 12.09 -1.77 -3.35
CA ASP A 8 12.68 -1.33 -2.09
C ASP A 8 11.65 -0.45 -1.35
N ALA A 9 11.19 -0.90 -0.20
CA ALA A 9 10.17 -0.23 0.60
C ALA A 9 10.60 1.19 1.03
N LEU A 10 11.90 1.46 1.18
CA LEU A 10 12.41 2.80 1.52
C LEU A 10 12.29 3.79 0.37
N GLN A 11 12.28 3.30 -0.87
CA GLN A 11 12.16 4.14 -2.07
C GLN A 11 10.69 4.40 -2.45
N THR A 12 9.76 3.70 -1.83
CA THR A 12 8.33 3.75 -2.14
C THR A 12 7.61 4.96 -1.49
N GLY A 13 8.32 5.95 -1.01
CA GLY A 13 7.78 7.15 -0.36
C GLY A 13 6.71 7.93 -1.15
N SER A 14 6.56 7.66 -2.46
CA SER A 14 5.50 8.23 -3.29
C SER A 14 4.07 7.77 -2.89
N GLN A 15 3.92 6.57 -2.33
CA GLN A 15 2.60 6.09 -1.89
C GLN A 15 2.13 6.80 -0.62
N LEU A 16 3.04 7.14 0.29
CA LEU A 16 2.74 8.00 1.43
C LEU A 16 2.22 9.39 1.00
N ALA A 17 2.77 9.93 -0.07
CA ALA A 17 2.29 11.19 -0.62
C ALA A 17 0.82 11.06 -1.06
N ILE A 18 0.43 9.98 -1.72
CA ILE A 18 -0.97 9.73 -2.14
C ILE A 18 -1.89 9.67 -0.91
N CYS A 19 -1.51 8.95 0.14
CA CYS A 19 -2.28 8.87 1.38
C CYS A 19 -2.48 10.24 2.06
N LEU A 20 -1.52 11.15 1.91
CA LEU A 20 -1.63 12.52 2.43
C LEU A 20 -2.44 13.46 1.52
N PHE A 21 -2.43 13.22 0.19
CA PHE A 21 -3.17 14.04 -0.76
C PHE A 21 -4.68 13.75 -0.75
N ILE A 22 -5.10 12.52 -0.46
CA ILE A 22 -6.52 12.15 -0.44
C ILE A 22 -7.32 13.01 0.56
N PRO A 23 -6.90 13.16 1.85
CA PRO A 23 -7.61 14.02 2.78
C PRO A 23 -7.68 15.48 2.30
N LEU A 24 -6.60 15.98 1.70
CA LEU A 24 -6.56 17.35 1.20
C LEU A 24 -7.59 17.58 0.07
N PHE A 25 -7.74 16.60 -0.83
CA PHE A 25 -8.69 16.66 -1.94
C PHE A 25 -10.15 16.67 -1.45
N LEU A 26 -10.44 16.05 -0.29
CA LEU A 26 -11.77 16.02 0.31
C LEU A 26 -12.20 17.36 0.92
N LEU A 27 -11.29 18.33 1.08
CA LEU A 27 -11.65 19.68 1.53
C LEU A 27 -12.50 20.42 0.48
N VAL A 28 -12.33 20.12 -0.82
CA VAL A 28 -13.06 20.79 -1.90
C VAL A 28 -14.56 20.52 -1.83
N PRO A 29 -15.06 19.25 -1.82
CA PRO A 29 -16.48 18.99 -1.65
C PRO A 29 -17.01 19.45 -0.29
N GLY A 30 -16.18 19.48 0.74
CA GLY A 30 -16.52 20.06 2.05
C GLY A 30 -16.81 21.56 1.95
N ALA A 31 -15.98 22.32 1.26
CA ALA A 31 -16.20 23.76 1.02
C ALA A 31 -17.46 24.02 0.19
N VAL A 32 -17.70 23.22 -0.85
CA VAL A 32 -18.93 23.29 -1.65
C VAL A 32 -20.15 22.98 -0.78
N GLY A 33 -20.10 21.93 0.03
CA GLY A 33 -21.18 21.59 0.96
C GLY A 33 -21.48 22.69 1.97
N TRP A 34 -20.43 23.34 2.48
CA TRP A 34 -20.56 24.47 3.41
C TRP A 34 -21.21 25.70 2.74
N ALA A 35 -20.83 26.00 1.49
CA ALA A 35 -21.42 27.09 0.72
C ALA A 35 -22.91 26.81 0.41
N LEU A 36 -23.24 25.60 -0.04
CA LEU A 36 -24.62 25.19 -0.33
C LEU A 36 -25.52 25.18 0.93
N LYS A 37 -24.99 24.81 2.08
CA LYS A 37 -25.72 24.84 3.37
C LYS A 37 -26.25 26.22 3.70
N ARG A 38 -25.60 27.29 3.21
CA ARG A 38 -26.02 28.70 3.42
C ARG A 38 -27.04 29.20 2.42
N SER A 39 -27.46 28.38 1.47
CA SER A 39 -28.48 28.76 0.49
C SER A 39 -29.82 29.00 1.18
N HIS A 40 -30.55 29.99 0.66
CA HIS A 40 -31.94 30.25 1.07
C HIS A 40 -32.92 29.20 0.55
N ASP A 41 -32.56 28.45 -0.49
CA ASP A 41 -33.34 27.32 -0.99
C ASP A 41 -33.18 26.09 -0.09
N PRO A 42 -34.28 25.54 0.50
CA PRO A 42 -34.21 24.43 1.45
C PRO A 42 -33.66 23.14 0.82
N HIS A 43 -33.90 22.90 -0.47
CA HIS A 43 -33.35 21.73 -1.16
C HIS A 43 -31.84 21.81 -1.33
N SER A 44 -31.32 22.98 -1.69
CA SER A 44 -29.87 23.24 -1.78
C SER A 44 -29.21 23.19 -0.41
N ALA A 45 -29.84 23.73 0.62
CA ALA A 45 -29.35 23.68 1.97
C ALA A 45 -29.25 22.24 2.53
N LEU A 46 -30.26 21.39 2.21
CA LEU A 46 -30.21 19.96 2.59
C LEU A 46 -29.07 19.21 1.89
N LYS A 47 -28.94 19.39 0.58
CA LYS A 47 -27.81 18.83 -0.19
C LYS A 47 -26.47 19.26 0.42
N GLY A 48 -26.33 20.53 0.75
CA GLY A 48 -25.13 21.07 1.38
C GLY A 48 -24.79 20.39 2.72
N LYS A 49 -25.79 20.12 3.56
CA LYS A 49 -25.58 19.38 4.83
C LYS A 49 -25.10 17.95 4.57
N VAL A 50 -25.70 17.25 3.60
CA VAL A 50 -25.31 15.88 3.25
C VAL A 50 -23.88 15.85 2.70
N PHE A 51 -23.52 16.75 1.78
CA PHE A 51 -22.16 16.84 1.24
C PHE A 51 -21.12 17.13 2.33
N LEU A 52 -21.44 18.06 3.23
CA LEU A 52 -20.56 18.41 4.33
C LEU A 52 -20.34 17.20 5.27
N PHE A 53 -21.42 16.49 5.61
CA PHE A 53 -21.32 15.30 6.46
C PHE A 53 -20.48 14.21 5.82
N ILE A 54 -20.71 13.88 4.54
CA ILE A 54 -19.93 12.89 3.80
C ILE A 54 -18.45 13.30 3.74
N SER A 55 -18.17 14.58 3.47
CA SER A 55 -16.79 15.09 3.41
C SER A 55 -16.07 14.96 4.75
N ILE A 56 -16.72 15.30 5.85
CA ILE A 56 -16.14 15.18 7.19
C ILE A 56 -15.88 13.71 7.53
N ALA A 57 -16.85 12.83 7.28
CA ALA A 57 -16.70 11.40 7.54
C ALA A 57 -15.55 10.79 6.70
N SER A 58 -15.50 11.08 5.40
CA SER A 58 -14.44 10.59 4.50
C SER A 58 -13.08 11.15 4.86
N PHE A 59 -13.00 12.43 5.28
CA PHE A 59 -11.77 13.03 5.76
C PHE A 59 -11.26 12.32 7.02
N GLY A 60 -12.14 12.02 7.99
CA GLY A 60 -11.79 11.28 9.19
C GLY A 60 -11.22 9.89 8.87
N VAL A 61 -11.88 9.14 8.00
CA VAL A 61 -11.39 7.82 7.55
C VAL A 61 -10.04 7.94 6.86
N SER A 62 -9.87 8.90 5.95
CA SER A 62 -8.60 9.11 5.25
C SER A 62 -7.46 9.47 6.20
N LEU A 63 -7.75 10.24 7.25
CA LEU A 63 -6.75 10.60 8.26
C LEU A 63 -6.28 9.37 9.05
N VAL A 64 -7.21 8.48 9.41
CA VAL A 64 -6.88 7.22 10.09
C VAL A 64 -6.01 6.35 9.20
N VAL A 65 -6.38 6.14 7.93
CA VAL A 65 -5.59 5.36 6.98
C VAL A 65 -4.18 5.95 6.81
N ALA A 66 -4.08 7.27 6.60
CA ALA A 66 -2.80 7.94 6.47
C ALA A 66 -1.91 7.77 7.71
N THR A 67 -2.50 7.81 8.91
CA THR A 67 -1.77 7.61 10.17
C THR A 67 -1.23 6.18 10.27
N ILE A 68 -2.05 5.18 9.95
CA ILE A 68 -1.63 3.76 9.95
C ILE A 68 -0.47 3.57 8.98
N SER A 69 -0.59 4.04 7.74
CA SER A 69 0.48 3.92 6.73
C SER A 69 1.78 4.61 7.14
N LEU A 70 1.70 5.76 7.82
CA LEU A 70 2.88 6.44 8.37
C LEU A 70 3.55 5.64 9.48
N VAL A 71 2.77 5.04 10.37
CA VAL A 71 3.29 4.20 11.47
C VAL A 71 3.98 2.96 10.88
N GLU A 72 3.35 2.27 9.95
CA GLU A 72 3.91 1.09 9.27
C GLU A 72 5.23 1.43 8.56
N TYR A 73 5.25 2.53 7.81
CA TYR A 73 6.47 3.00 7.14
C TYR A 73 7.59 3.30 8.14
N HIS A 74 7.26 3.94 9.26
CA HIS A 74 8.25 4.26 10.29
C HIS A 74 8.81 2.99 10.96
N GLN A 75 7.93 2.02 11.26
CA GLN A 75 8.34 0.73 11.82
C GLN A 75 9.25 -0.06 10.88
N MET A 76 8.95 -0.08 9.57
CA MET A 76 9.82 -0.70 8.58
C MET A 76 11.19 -0.03 8.52
N LYS A 77 11.21 1.29 8.54
CA LYS A 77 12.46 2.04 8.50
C LYS A 77 13.33 1.77 9.72
N LEU A 78 12.73 1.66 10.89
CA LEU A 78 13.41 1.27 12.12
C LEU A 78 13.93 -0.18 12.04
N ALA A 79 13.11 -1.13 11.59
CA ALA A 79 13.51 -2.51 11.43
C ALA A 79 14.73 -2.66 10.51
N LEU A 80 14.76 -1.94 9.39
CA LEU A 80 15.92 -1.93 8.49
C LEU A 80 17.15 -1.26 9.11
N ALA A 81 16.97 -0.20 9.91
CA ALA A 81 18.07 0.50 10.57
C ALA A 81 18.67 -0.32 11.73
N GLU A 82 17.85 -1.06 12.45
CA GLU A 82 18.24 -1.89 13.60
C GLU A 82 18.72 -3.29 13.19
N GLY A 83 18.57 -3.65 11.90
CA GLY A 83 18.92 -4.98 11.41
C GLY A 83 17.90 -6.06 11.79
N ASP A 84 16.69 -5.67 12.20
CA ASP A 84 15.59 -6.59 12.54
C ASP A 84 14.86 -7.05 11.26
N TYR A 85 15.60 -7.76 10.44
CA TYR A 85 15.11 -8.38 9.20
C TYR A 85 15.88 -9.66 8.90
N GLN A 86 15.31 -10.47 8.03
CA GLN A 86 15.93 -11.67 7.49
C GLN A 86 16.15 -11.50 5.99
N VAL A 87 17.18 -12.17 5.49
CA VAL A 87 17.46 -12.24 4.05
C VAL A 87 17.35 -13.69 3.62
N THR A 88 16.44 -13.94 2.68
CA THR A 88 16.23 -15.27 2.10
C THR A 88 16.60 -15.23 0.63
N GLU A 89 17.52 -16.11 0.23
CA GLU A 89 17.92 -16.29 -1.16
C GLU A 89 17.47 -17.65 -1.67
N GLY A 90 17.01 -17.70 -2.91
CA GLY A 90 16.62 -18.96 -3.52
C GLY A 90 15.94 -18.82 -4.87
N ILE A 91 15.60 -19.98 -5.41
CA ILE A 91 14.80 -20.06 -6.63
C ILE A 91 13.33 -20.10 -6.23
N VAL A 92 12.52 -19.28 -6.87
CA VAL A 92 11.07 -19.25 -6.67
C VAL A 92 10.45 -20.56 -7.15
N LYS A 93 9.65 -21.16 -6.30
CA LYS A 93 8.89 -22.38 -6.54
C LYS A 93 7.46 -22.19 -6.07
N GLU A 94 6.55 -23.00 -6.58
CA GLU A 94 5.16 -23.04 -6.16
C GLU A 94 4.49 -21.65 -6.24
N PHE A 95 4.86 -20.85 -7.26
CA PHE A 95 4.24 -19.56 -7.48
C PHE A 95 2.79 -19.75 -7.92
N VAL A 96 1.87 -19.21 -7.14
CA VAL A 96 0.42 -19.18 -7.41
C VAL A 96 0.04 -17.73 -7.69
N PRO A 97 -0.24 -17.37 -8.95
CA PRO A 97 -0.65 -16.02 -9.30
C PRO A 97 -2.08 -15.75 -8.80
N MET A 98 -2.41 -14.46 -8.71
CA MET A 98 -3.75 -14.01 -8.38
C MET A 98 -4.77 -14.55 -9.39
N PRO A 99 -5.87 -15.19 -8.94
CA PRO A 99 -6.92 -15.62 -9.84
C PRO A 99 -7.68 -14.41 -10.42
N PRO A 100 -8.16 -14.50 -11.69
CA PRO A 100 -8.91 -13.40 -12.32
C PRO A 100 -10.19 -12.99 -11.59
N SER A 101 -10.75 -13.88 -10.76
CA SER A 101 -11.98 -13.64 -9.98
C SER A 101 -11.77 -12.85 -8.68
N GLY A 102 -10.53 -12.44 -8.37
CA GLY A 102 -10.17 -11.52 -7.31
C GLY A 102 -10.55 -11.95 -5.89
N HIS A 103 -9.64 -12.29 -5.11
CA HIS A 103 -9.22 -11.87 -3.76
C HIS A 103 -7.78 -12.29 -3.66
N PRO A 104 -6.93 -11.33 -3.55
CA PRO A 104 -5.65 -11.41 -4.17
C PRO A 104 -4.57 -11.68 -3.15
N VAL A 105 -4.18 -12.90 -2.99
CA VAL A 105 -2.91 -13.22 -2.36
C VAL A 105 -2.14 -14.08 -3.35
N GLU A 106 -1.04 -13.55 -3.86
CA GLU A 106 -0.06 -14.34 -4.58
C GLU A 106 0.83 -15.05 -3.56
N ASN A 107 1.13 -16.31 -3.79
CA ASN A 107 1.94 -17.13 -2.90
C ASN A 107 3.10 -17.73 -3.67
N PHE A 108 4.25 -17.86 -2.99
CA PHE A 108 5.41 -18.56 -3.54
C PHE A 108 6.35 -19.03 -2.43
N ARG A 109 7.29 -19.89 -2.80
CA ARG A 109 8.36 -20.33 -1.91
C ARG A 109 9.71 -19.99 -2.50
N ALA A 110 10.65 -19.54 -1.66
CA ALA A 110 12.03 -19.32 -2.03
C ALA A 110 12.93 -19.58 -0.84
N GLY A 111 14.09 -20.22 -1.03
CA GLY A 111 15.07 -20.45 0.04
C GLY A 111 14.54 -21.25 1.25
N GLY A 112 13.46 -22.03 1.06
CA GLY A 112 12.80 -22.78 2.15
C GLY A 112 11.74 -21.99 2.92
N ALA A 113 11.62 -20.68 2.72
CA ALA A 113 10.56 -19.84 3.28
C ALA A 113 9.36 -19.73 2.34
N SER A 114 8.18 -19.52 2.93
CA SER A 114 6.94 -19.24 2.19
C SER A 114 6.60 -17.77 2.31
N PHE A 115 6.26 -17.15 1.20
CA PHE A 115 5.90 -15.74 1.09
C PHE A 115 4.53 -15.60 0.49
N HIS A 116 3.83 -14.55 0.89
CA HIS A 116 2.56 -14.14 0.29
C HIS A 116 2.47 -12.62 0.25
N TYR A 117 1.82 -12.09 -0.76
CA TYR A 117 1.56 -10.67 -0.88
C TYR A 117 0.24 -10.43 -1.61
N GLY A 118 -0.44 -9.37 -1.22
CA GLY A 118 -1.74 -9.00 -1.75
C GLY A 118 -1.69 -7.89 -2.80
N SER A 119 -2.87 -7.42 -3.22
CA SER A 119 -3.05 -6.30 -4.16
C SER A 119 -3.18 -4.95 -3.47
N GLY A 120 -2.86 -4.84 -2.18
CA GLY A 120 -3.05 -3.62 -1.41
C GLY A 120 -2.42 -2.39 -2.09
N TRP A 121 -3.24 -1.40 -2.39
CA TRP A 121 -2.81 -0.12 -2.97
C TRP A 121 -2.17 0.79 -1.93
N ASP A 122 -2.43 0.51 -0.68
CA ASP A 122 -2.05 1.24 0.53
C ASP A 122 -0.88 0.61 1.27
N SER A 123 -0.41 -0.54 0.82
CA SER A 123 0.69 -1.25 1.45
C SER A 123 2.04 -0.65 1.08
N VAL A 124 2.82 -0.31 2.08
CA VAL A 124 4.22 0.11 1.95
C VAL A 124 5.17 -1.06 1.70
N VAL A 125 4.67 -2.31 1.86
CA VAL A 125 5.39 -3.54 1.55
C VAL A 125 5.13 -3.98 0.11
N PHE A 126 5.91 -4.96 -0.35
CA PHE A 126 5.77 -5.52 -1.70
C PHE A 126 4.36 -6.06 -1.94
N ASN A 127 3.79 -5.72 -3.08
CA ASN A 127 2.45 -6.15 -3.50
C ASN A 127 2.42 -6.54 -4.99
N SER A 128 1.28 -7.04 -5.46
CA SER A 128 1.13 -7.52 -6.84
C SER A 128 1.37 -6.44 -7.91
N ALA A 129 1.13 -5.15 -7.60
CA ALA A 129 1.40 -4.05 -8.52
C ALA A 129 2.91 -3.86 -8.76
N TRP A 130 3.75 -4.25 -7.81
CA TRP A 130 5.20 -4.22 -7.93
C TRP A 130 5.78 -5.45 -8.59
N ASN A 131 5.07 -6.61 -8.55
CA ASN A 131 5.59 -7.85 -9.11
C ASN A 131 5.94 -7.72 -10.60
N ARG A 132 5.09 -7.12 -11.42
CA ARG A 132 5.31 -6.93 -12.87
C ARG A 132 5.92 -8.14 -13.59
N GLY A 133 5.72 -9.37 -13.07
CA GLY A 133 6.29 -10.58 -13.60
C GLY A 133 7.71 -10.92 -13.11
N TYR A 134 8.29 -10.17 -12.19
CA TYR A 134 9.61 -10.45 -11.63
C TYR A 134 9.63 -11.73 -10.80
N ILE A 135 8.56 -11.97 -10.03
CA ILE A 135 8.41 -13.19 -9.26
C ILE A 135 7.60 -14.18 -10.07
N HIS A 136 8.24 -15.26 -10.50
CA HIS A 136 7.66 -16.38 -11.23
C HIS A 136 8.47 -17.64 -10.95
N ASN A 137 7.91 -18.80 -11.22
CA ASN A 137 8.63 -20.06 -11.01
C ASN A 137 9.96 -20.08 -11.78
N GLY A 138 11.04 -20.40 -11.09
CA GLY A 138 12.40 -20.44 -11.63
C GLY A 138 13.18 -19.13 -11.48
N ALA A 139 12.55 -18.01 -11.10
CA ALA A 139 13.27 -16.76 -10.83
C ALA A 139 14.21 -16.94 -9.64
N GLN A 140 15.45 -16.47 -9.75
CA GLN A 140 16.39 -16.44 -8.64
C GLN A 140 16.25 -15.10 -7.91
N VAL A 141 15.85 -15.13 -6.65
CA VAL A 141 15.53 -13.95 -5.85
C VAL A 141 16.34 -13.89 -4.57
N ARG A 142 16.57 -12.67 -4.12
CA ARG A 142 17.00 -12.33 -2.77
C ARG A 142 15.94 -11.43 -2.15
N ILE A 143 15.36 -11.85 -1.03
CA ILE A 143 14.25 -11.20 -0.38
C ILE A 143 14.67 -10.78 1.01
N THR A 144 14.63 -9.47 1.29
CA THR A 144 14.73 -8.93 2.64
C THR A 144 13.32 -8.82 3.20
N HIS A 145 13.07 -9.45 4.35
CA HIS A 145 11.73 -9.52 4.92
C HIS A 145 11.76 -9.48 6.45
N ARG A 146 10.64 -9.06 7.05
CA ARG A 146 10.38 -9.14 8.48
C ARG A 146 9.10 -9.94 8.69
N GLY A 147 9.26 -11.17 9.17
CA GLY A 147 8.14 -12.11 9.16
C GLY A 147 7.62 -12.33 7.75
N VAL A 148 6.37 -11.94 7.51
CA VAL A 148 5.70 -12.06 6.19
C VAL A 148 5.87 -10.82 5.31
N ASP A 149 6.29 -9.69 5.87
CA ASP A 149 6.41 -8.42 5.18
C ASP A 149 7.67 -8.37 4.33
N ILE A 150 7.51 -8.29 3.02
CA ILE A 150 8.61 -8.18 2.07
C ILE A 150 9.03 -6.73 1.96
N LEU A 151 10.24 -6.42 2.44
CA LEU A 151 10.78 -5.07 2.50
C LEU A 151 11.61 -4.71 1.27
N ARG A 152 12.28 -5.71 0.67
CA ARG A 152 13.08 -5.52 -0.53
C ARG A 152 13.13 -6.80 -1.34
N VAL A 153 13.03 -6.66 -2.65
CA VAL A 153 13.15 -7.75 -3.62
C VAL A 153 14.26 -7.44 -4.62
N GLU A 154 15.16 -8.38 -4.76
CA GLU A 154 16.22 -8.36 -5.76
C GLU A 154 16.09 -9.61 -6.63
N VAL A 155 16.26 -9.45 -7.94
CA VAL A 155 16.17 -10.54 -8.91
C VAL A 155 17.48 -10.62 -9.70
N LYS A 156 17.89 -11.85 -10.07
CA LYS A 156 19.12 -12.09 -10.81
C LYS A 156 18.88 -12.25 -12.29
#